data_93086a587b3b357a33b3aaf7e593f5b8
#
_entry.id   93086a587b3b357a33b3aaf7e593f5b8
#
_cell.length_a   1.000
_cell.length_b   1.000
_cell.length_c   1.000
_cell.angle_alpha   90.00
_cell.angle_beta   90.00
_cell.angle_gamma   90.00
#
_symmetry.space_group_name_H-M   'P 1'
#
loop_
_entity.id
_entity.type
_entity.pdbx_description
1 polymer ?
#
loop_
_entity_poly.entity_id
_entity_poly.type
_entity_poly.pdbx_seq_one_letter_code
_entity_poly.pdbx_strand_id
1 'polypeptide(L)'
;LTPHFYTNEISLEDFIAERAEKFEKFKPHIPNGMNIVLGTEVYVTKYLFNNENIKGINYGNSNYILTEFPYNATFSDNSYEMLDRLMSEQGLIPVIPHVERYSFLVDNPDVIEDLKRLGVVIQTNISNYTKKAPMMKRRRMLKLVGAGLIDIIGTDAHSFNHNTPELYSDAIECIAKKC
;
A
#
# COMPACT_ATOMS: atom_id res chain seq x y z
N LEU A 1 -10.03 -4.91 -2.36
CA LEU A 1 -9.27 -5.48 -3.49
C LEU A 1 -8.51 -4.35 -4.19
N THR A 2 -7.20 -4.53 -4.37
CA THR A 2 -6.30 -3.49 -4.89
C THR A 2 -5.44 -4.06 -6.03
N PRO A 3 -6.02 -4.34 -7.22
CA PRO A 3 -5.22 -4.82 -8.34
C PRO A 3 -4.16 -3.80 -8.75
N HIS A 4 -3.05 -4.29 -9.29
CA HIS A 4 -1.96 -3.44 -9.78
C HIS A 4 -2.36 -2.63 -11.00
N PHE A 5 -1.99 -1.37 -11.00
CA PHE A 5 -2.07 -0.47 -12.14
C PHE A 5 -0.68 0.00 -12.54
N TYR A 6 -0.16 -0.55 -13.62
CA TYR A 6 1.10 -0.14 -14.23
C TYR A 6 0.87 0.97 -15.24
N THR A 7 1.13 2.19 -14.82
CA THR A 7 0.79 3.42 -15.53
C THR A 7 1.49 3.60 -16.89
N ASN A 8 2.49 2.78 -17.17
CA ASN A 8 3.22 2.72 -18.45
C ASN A 8 2.74 1.61 -19.40
N GLU A 9 1.81 0.75 -18.97
CA GLU A 9 1.38 -0.43 -19.73
C GLU A 9 -0.06 -0.31 -20.23
N ILE A 10 -0.92 0.35 -19.47
CA ILE A 10 -2.34 0.48 -19.78
C ILE A 10 -2.83 1.89 -19.46
N SER A 11 -3.80 2.40 -20.21
CA SER A 11 -4.43 3.68 -19.91
C SER A 11 -5.26 3.62 -18.62
N LEU A 12 -5.47 4.75 -17.96
CA LEU A 12 -6.33 4.84 -16.78
C LEU A 12 -7.76 4.39 -17.08
N GLU A 13 -8.30 4.81 -18.20
CA GLU A 13 -9.67 4.48 -18.63
C GLU A 13 -9.83 2.97 -18.85
N ASP A 14 -8.92 2.37 -19.61
CA ASP A 14 -8.94 0.93 -19.88
C ASP A 14 -8.75 0.11 -18.59
N PHE A 15 -7.86 0.53 -17.70
CA PHE A 15 -7.67 -0.13 -16.41
C PHE A 15 -8.94 -0.10 -15.57
N ILE A 16 -9.61 1.05 -15.47
CA ILE A 16 -10.86 1.19 -14.70
C ILE A 16 -11.94 0.30 -15.29
N ALA A 17 -12.09 0.29 -16.61
CA ALA A 17 -13.07 -0.54 -17.33
C ALA A 17 -12.80 -2.04 -17.09
N GLU A 18 -11.55 -2.47 -17.26
CA GLU A 18 -11.15 -3.87 -17.06
C GLU A 18 -11.34 -4.33 -15.61
N ARG A 19 -10.97 -3.48 -14.64
CA ARG A 19 -11.17 -3.76 -13.22
C ARG A 19 -12.67 -3.90 -12.89
N ALA A 20 -13.50 -3.02 -13.42
CA ALA A 20 -14.95 -3.07 -13.21
C ALA A 20 -15.55 -4.35 -13.79
N GLU A 21 -15.17 -4.73 -15.03
CA GLU A 21 -15.64 -5.98 -15.66
C GLU A 21 -15.23 -7.21 -14.83
N LYS A 22 -13.98 -7.28 -14.39
CA LYS A 22 -13.48 -8.39 -13.56
C LYS A 22 -14.21 -8.45 -12.23
N PHE A 23 -14.52 -7.31 -11.63
CA PHE A 23 -15.26 -7.25 -10.37
C PHE A 23 -16.71 -7.71 -10.53
N GLU A 24 -17.42 -7.33 -11.62
CA GLU A 24 -18.77 -7.81 -11.88
C GLU A 24 -18.81 -9.34 -12.01
N LYS A 25 -17.80 -9.95 -12.66
CA LYS A 25 -17.66 -11.42 -12.75
C LYS A 25 -17.38 -12.06 -11.39
N PHE A 26 -16.70 -11.34 -10.49
CA PHE A 26 -16.38 -11.84 -9.15
C PHE A 26 -17.54 -11.72 -8.15
N LYS A 27 -18.40 -10.73 -8.29
CA LYS A 27 -19.51 -10.45 -7.37
C LYS A 27 -20.36 -11.67 -6.97
N PRO A 28 -20.76 -12.56 -7.89
CA PRO A 28 -21.54 -13.76 -7.53
C PRO A 28 -20.84 -14.73 -6.57
N HIS A 29 -19.52 -14.61 -6.45
CA HIS A 29 -18.69 -15.47 -5.59
C HIS A 29 -18.40 -14.87 -4.22
N ILE A 30 -18.89 -13.65 -3.94
CA ILE A 30 -18.70 -12.99 -2.65
C ILE A 30 -19.61 -13.64 -1.61
N PRO A 31 -19.06 -14.13 -0.47
CA PRO A 31 -19.89 -14.66 0.60
C PRO A 31 -20.90 -13.64 1.14
N ASN A 32 -22.10 -14.13 1.51
CA ASN A 32 -23.13 -13.29 2.10
C ASN A 32 -22.61 -12.56 3.34
N GLY A 33 -22.87 -11.26 3.42
CA GLY A 33 -22.44 -10.42 4.55
C GLY A 33 -21.02 -9.88 4.43
N MET A 34 -20.26 -10.25 3.38
CA MET A 34 -18.94 -9.68 3.13
C MET A 34 -19.03 -8.44 2.26
N ASN A 35 -18.50 -7.32 2.75
CA ASN A 35 -18.38 -6.09 1.98
C ASN A 35 -17.00 -6.03 1.31
N ILE A 36 -16.97 -5.82 -0.01
CA ILE A 36 -15.76 -5.64 -0.79
C ILE A 36 -15.61 -4.19 -1.16
N VAL A 37 -14.45 -3.63 -0.84
CA VAL A 37 -14.04 -2.28 -1.28
C VAL A 37 -13.00 -2.45 -2.39
N LEU A 38 -13.23 -1.77 -3.53
CA LEU A 38 -12.24 -1.67 -4.59
C LEU A 38 -11.30 -0.52 -4.33
N GLY A 39 -10.05 -0.75 -4.57
CA GLY A 39 -8.98 0.23 -4.64
C GLY A 39 -8.06 -0.11 -5.80
N THR A 40 -6.86 0.40 -5.76
CA THR A 40 -5.81 0.12 -6.75
C THR A 40 -4.47 0.25 -6.07
N GLU A 41 -3.55 -0.63 -6.40
CA GLU A 41 -2.13 -0.44 -6.10
C GLU A 41 -1.45 0.13 -7.34
N VAL A 42 -1.16 1.43 -7.28
CA VAL A 42 -0.65 2.18 -8.42
C VAL A 42 0.88 2.15 -8.42
N TYR A 43 1.47 1.62 -9.47
CA TYR A 43 2.89 1.81 -9.72
C TYR A 43 3.14 3.22 -10.24
N VAL A 44 3.62 4.09 -9.36
CA VAL A 44 3.71 5.53 -9.61
C VAL A 44 4.85 5.84 -10.56
N THR A 45 4.50 6.41 -11.70
CA THR A 45 5.44 6.98 -12.68
C THR A 45 4.93 8.34 -13.15
N LYS A 46 5.77 9.08 -13.86
CA LYS A 46 5.36 10.35 -14.48
C LYS A 46 4.15 10.22 -15.43
N TYR A 47 3.92 9.03 -15.99
CA TYR A 47 2.79 8.80 -16.92
C TYR A 47 1.43 8.87 -16.21
N LEU A 48 1.36 8.63 -14.91
CA LEU A 48 0.13 8.78 -14.14
C LEU A 48 -0.43 10.21 -14.29
N PHE A 49 0.45 11.20 -14.30
CA PHE A 49 0.12 12.63 -14.37
C PHE A 49 -0.13 13.16 -15.79
N ASN A 50 -0.15 12.31 -16.80
CA ASN A 50 -0.69 12.65 -18.11
C ASN A 50 -2.22 12.74 -18.11
N ASN A 51 -2.86 12.22 -17.06
CA ASN A 51 -4.29 12.33 -16.84
C ASN A 51 -4.58 13.58 -16.00
N GLU A 52 -5.46 14.45 -16.47
CA GLU A 52 -5.91 15.63 -15.70
C GLU A 52 -6.59 15.25 -14.38
N ASN A 53 -7.24 14.08 -14.37
CA ASN A 53 -7.97 13.56 -13.24
C ASN A 53 -7.75 12.06 -13.12
N ILE A 54 -7.25 11.62 -11.96
CA ILE A 54 -7.00 10.21 -11.67
C ILE A 54 -8.04 9.58 -10.73
N LYS A 55 -9.27 10.13 -10.70
CA LYS A 55 -10.36 9.57 -9.91
C LYS A 55 -10.69 8.14 -10.34
N GLY A 56 -11.18 7.37 -9.38
CA GLY A 56 -11.62 5.99 -9.61
C GLY A 56 -10.56 4.94 -9.28
N ILE A 57 -9.30 5.33 -9.03
CA ILE A 57 -8.25 4.41 -8.56
C ILE A 57 -7.97 4.50 -7.05
N ASN A 58 -8.61 5.42 -6.36
CA ASN A 58 -8.58 5.54 -4.92
C ASN A 58 -9.29 4.36 -4.22
N TYR A 59 -9.10 4.23 -2.92
CA TYR A 59 -9.64 3.15 -2.12
C TYR A 59 -11.12 3.42 -1.78
N GLY A 60 -12.03 2.79 -2.50
CA GLY A 60 -13.47 3.02 -2.37
C GLY A 60 -13.85 4.48 -2.61
N ASN A 61 -14.61 5.05 -1.68
CA ASN A 61 -15.00 6.46 -1.69
C ASN A 61 -14.08 7.35 -0.84
N SER A 62 -12.93 6.81 -0.39
CA SER A 62 -11.97 7.58 0.39
C SER A 62 -11.01 8.37 -0.53
N ASN A 63 -10.18 9.22 0.08
CA ASN A 63 -9.11 9.89 -0.64
C ASN A 63 -7.78 9.12 -0.63
N TYR A 64 -7.74 7.91 -0.06
CA TYR A 64 -6.52 7.11 0.01
C TYR A 64 -6.22 6.40 -1.30
N ILE A 65 -4.93 6.34 -1.66
CA ILE A 65 -4.42 5.63 -2.83
C ILE A 65 -3.15 4.86 -2.46
N LEU A 66 -3.10 3.55 -2.78
CA LEU A 66 -1.87 2.79 -2.60
C LEU A 66 -0.88 3.16 -3.70
N THR A 67 0.32 3.57 -3.29
CA THR A 67 1.37 4.09 -4.18
C THR A 67 2.62 3.23 -4.07
N GLU A 68 2.85 2.41 -5.08
CA GLU A 68 4.05 1.59 -5.18
C GLU A 68 5.13 2.31 -6.00
N PHE A 69 6.36 2.24 -5.53
CA PHE A 69 7.57 2.71 -6.19
C PHE A 69 8.50 1.53 -6.50
N PRO A 70 9.51 1.71 -7.35
CA PRO A 70 10.56 0.70 -7.49
C PRO A 70 11.18 0.33 -6.13
N TYR A 71 11.37 -0.97 -5.85
CA TYR A 71 11.87 -1.40 -4.53
C TYR A 71 13.27 -0.90 -4.19
N ASN A 72 14.02 -0.46 -5.19
CA ASN A 72 15.32 0.21 -5.05
C ASN A 72 15.21 1.74 -5.01
N ALA A 73 14.00 2.30 -4.93
CA ALA A 73 13.81 3.74 -4.82
C ALA A 73 14.49 4.28 -3.57
N THR A 74 15.20 5.40 -3.75
CA THR A 74 15.87 6.12 -2.67
C THR A 74 15.03 7.29 -2.14
N PHE A 75 13.77 7.39 -2.58
CA PHE A 75 12.86 8.47 -2.23
C PHE A 75 13.52 9.84 -2.37
N SER A 76 14.08 10.06 -3.56
CA SER A 76 14.67 11.34 -3.98
C SER A 76 13.58 12.37 -4.32
N ASP A 77 14.02 13.57 -4.72
CA ASP A 77 13.16 14.70 -5.10
C ASP A 77 12.02 14.29 -6.06
N ASN A 78 12.28 13.41 -7.03
CA ASN A 78 11.24 12.92 -7.95
C ASN A 78 10.14 12.14 -7.24
N SER A 79 10.47 11.34 -6.21
CA SER A 79 9.46 10.61 -5.44
C SER A 79 8.61 11.55 -4.61
N TYR A 80 9.26 12.55 -3.98
CA TYR A 80 8.56 13.59 -3.22
C TYR A 80 7.68 14.45 -4.13
N GLU A 81 8.16 14.84 -5.31
CA GLU A 81 7.35 15.59 -6.30
C GLU A 81 6.10 14.81 -6.70
N MET A 82 6.23 13.51 -7.01
CA MET A 82 5.08 12.68 -7.38
C MET A 82 4.08 12.54 -6.22
N LEU A 83 4.55 12.39 -4.99
CA LEU A 83 3.68 12.32 -3.80
C LEU A 83 2.99 13.67 -3.56
N ASP A 84 3.71 14.79 -3.68
CA ASP A 84 3.13 16.12 -3.55
C ASP A 84 2.06 16.39 -4.60
N ARG A 85 2.29 16.01 -5.85
CA ARG A 85 1.31 16.15 -6.92
C ARG A 85 0.04 15.32 -6.67
N LEU A 86 0.15 14.11 -6.12
CA LEU A 86 -1.01 13.32 -5.70
C LEU A 86 -1.85 14.06 -4.65
N MET A 87 -1.19 14.72 -3.71
CA MET A 87 -1.86 15.46 -2.62
C MET A 87 -2.40 16.82 -3.09
N SER A 88 -1.54 17.63 -3.71
CA SER A 88 -1.86 19.01 -4.04
C SER A 88 -2.76 19.17 -5.27
N GLU A 89 -2.52 18.38 -6.33
CA GLU A 89 -3.28 18.46 -7.59
C GLU A 89 -4.54 17.56 -7.58
N GLN A 90 -4.45 16.38 -6.96
CA GLN A 90 -5.50 15.37 -7.02
C GLN A 90 -6.33 15.23 -5.73
N GLY A 91 -5.88 15.83 -4.63
CA GLY A 91 -6.51 15.74 -3.32
C GLY A 91 -6.50 14.33 -2.73
N LEU A 92 -5.53 13.50 -3.14
CA LEU A 92 -5.37 12.12 -2.68
C LEU A 92 -4.34 12.01 -1.57
N ILE A 93 -4.51 11.04 -0.69
CA ILE A 93 -3.59 10.73 0.40
C ILE A 93 -2.81 9.47 0.01
N PRO A 94 -1.51 9.61 -0.32
CA PRO A 94 -0.68 8.45 -0.67
C PRO A 94 -0.52 7.49 0.52
N VAL A 95 -0.66 6.21 0.25
CA VAL A 95 -0.31 5.13 1.17
C VAL A 95 0.84 4.35 0.55
N ILE A 96 2.01 4.35 1.16
CA ILE A 96 3.13 3.51 0.74
C ILE A 96 2.91 2.11 1.30
N PRO A 97 2.54 1.12 0.45
CA PRO A 97 2.28 -0.24 0.90
C PRO A 97 3.58 -1.00 1.15
N HIS A 98 3.49 -2.08 1.92
CA HIS A 98 4.59 -3.03 2.19
C HIS A 98 5.97 -2.37 2.34
N VAL A 99 6.05 -1.34 3.21
CA VAL A 99 7.28 -0.53 3.43
C VAL A 99 8.53 -1.39 3.67
N GLU A 100 8.37 -2.59 4.19
CA GLU A 100 9.44 -3.56 4.39
C GLU A 100 10.12 -4.05 3.11
N ARG A 101 9.57 -3.75 1.93
CA ARG A 101 10.19 -4.04 0.63
C ARG A 101 11.16 -2.95 0.18
N TYR A 102 11.04 -1.76 0.76
CA TYR A 102 11.96 -0.64 0.49
C TYR A 102 13.09 -0.63 1.51
N SER A 103 14.19 -1.30 1.19
CA SER A 103 15.35 -1.38 2.11
C SER A 103 15.85 0.01 2.51
N PHE A 104 15.83 0.97 1.58
CA PHE A 104 16.22 2.35 1.85
C PHE A 104 15.36 2.97 2.98
N LEU A 105 14.04 2.85 2.94
CA LEU A 105 13.16 3.38 3.99
C LEU A 105 13.38 2.67 5.33
N VAL A 106 13.50 1.35 5.30
CA VAL A 106 13.72 0.57 6.53
C VAL A 106 15.08 0.88 7.17
N ASP A 107 16.08 1.23 6.37
CA ASP A 107 17.43 1.62 6.83
C ASP A 107 17.52 3.10 7.24
N ASN A 108 16.60 3.94 6.79
CA ASN A 108 16.56 5.38 7.05
C ASN A 108 15.20 5.80 7.65
N PRO A 109 14.92 5.51 8.92
CA PRO A 109 13.63 5.85 9.57
C PRO A 109 13.28 7.34 9.50
N ASP A 110 14.26 8.23 9.50
CA ASP A 110 14.05 9.68 9.40
C ASP A 110 13.33 10.05 8.08
N VAL A 111 13.61 9.32 6.99
CA VAL A 111 12.89 9.52 5.72
C VAL A 111 11.42 9.13 5.84
N ILE A 112 11.12 8.08 6.62
CA ILE A 112 9.72 7.71 6.92
C ILE A 112 9.05 8.83 7.73
N GLU A 113 9.72 9.41 8.71
CA GLU A 113 9.20 10.54 9.46
C GLU A 113 8.88 11.74 8.56
N ASP A 114 9.78 12.06 7.62
CA ASP A 114 9.58 13.16 6.68
C ASP A 114 8.36 12.89 5.77
N LEU A 115 8.23 11.67 5.23
CA LEU A 115 7.05 11.26 4.47
C LEU A 115 5.75 11.40 5.28
N LYS A 116 5.77 10.98 6.54
CA LYS A 116 4.61 11.12 7.44
C LYS A 116 4.27 12.59 7.74
N ARG A 117 5.28 13.47 7.91
CA ARG A 117 5.06 14.92 8.09
C ARG A 117 4.40 15.56 6.86
N LEU A 118 4.63 15.02 5.66
CA LEU A 118 3.92 15.44 4.45
C LEU A 118 2.48 14.94 4.39
N GLY A 119 2.09 13.99 5.22
CA GLY A 119 0.76 13.39 5.22
C GLY A 119 0.67 12.03 4.51
N VAL A 120 1.80 11.44 4.14
CA VAL A 120 1.87 10.10 3.56
C VAL A 120 1.62 9.05 4.65
N VAL A 121 0.81 8.06 4.34
CA VAL A 121 0.49 6.93 5.23
C VAL A 121 1.42 5.76 4.94
N ILE A 122 1.93 5.10 5.97
CA ILE A 122 2.88 4.00 5.85
C ILE A 122 2.22 2.68 6.24
N GLN A 123 2.21 1.72 5.30
CA GLN A 123 1.62 0.39 5.51
C GLN A 123 2.71 -0.68 5.48
N THR A 124 2.55 -1.71 6.30
CA THR A 124 3.40 -2.90 6.33
C THR A 124 2.56 -4.18 6.27
N ASN A 125 3.16 -5.28 5.81
CA ASN A 125 2.47 -6.56 5.74
C ASN A 125 2.51 -7.32 7.07
N ILE A 126 1.39 -7.95 7.45
CA ILE A 126 1.22 -8.71 8.69
C ILE A 126 2.22 -9.86 8.81
N SER A 127 2.66 -10.45 7.70
CA SER A 127 3.63 -11.55 7.70
C SER A 127 4.94 -11.23 8.40
N ASN A 128 5.32 -9.93 8.46
CA ASN A 128 6.53 -9.48 9.13
C ASN A 128 6.52 -9.66 10.66
N TYR A 129 5.33 -9.79 11.26
CA TYR A 129 5.14 -9.89 12.71
C TYR A 129 4.86 -11.30 13.18
N THR A 130 4.74 -12.27 12.26
CA THR A 130 4.48 -13.66 12.59
C THR A 130 5.76 -14.43 12.97
N LYS A 131 5.60 -15.62 13.54
CA LYS A 131 6.74 -16.52 13.84
C LYS A 131 7.48 -16.98 12.60
N LYS A 132 6.85 -16.94 11.42
CA LYS A 132 7.46 -17.33 10.14
C LYS A 132 8.43 -16.27 9.60
N ALA A 133 8.33 -15.01 10.06
CA ALA A 133 9.24 -13.96 9.63
C ALA A 133 10.67 -14.18 10.18
N PRO A 134 11.71 -13.92 9.39
CA PRO A 134 13.09 -13.91 9.86
C PRO A 134 13.22 -12.98 11.08
N MET A 135 13.89 -13.46 12.14
CA MET A 135 13.95 -12.76 13.42
C MET A 135 14.48 -11.32 13.30
N MET A 136 15.49 -11.11 12.48
CA MET A 136 16.06 -9.77 12.26
C MET A 136 15.07 -8.83 11.58
N LYS A 137 14.39 -9.30 10.53
CA LYS A 137 13.35 -8.53 9.83
C LYS A 137 12.23 -8.15 10.79
N ARG A 138 11.71 -9.13 11.55
CA ARG A 138 10.66 -8.89 12.55
C ARG A 138 11.07 -7.85 13.58
N ARG A 139 12.31 -7.93 14.12
CA ARG A 139 12.81 -6.95 15.09
C ARG A 139 12.89 -5.54 14.51
N ARG A 140 13.32 -5.40 13.25
CA ARG A 140 13.37 -4.09 12.57
C ARG A 140 11.98 -3.50 12.41
N MET A 141 11.03 -4.30 11.92
CA MET A 141 9.65 -3.85 11.74
C MET A 141 8.98 -3.47 13.07
N LEU A 142 9.20 -4.26 14.14
CA LEU A 142 8.70 -3.91 15.48
C LEU A 142 9.30 -2.59 16.01
N LYS A 143 10.56 -2.27 15.69
CA LYS A 143 11.13 -0.97 16.04
C LYS A 143 10.42 0.18 15.33
N LEU A 144 10.10 0.02 14.04
CA LEU A 144 9.35 1.05 13.29
C LEU A 144 7.94 1.23 13.86
N VAL A 145 7.26 0.14 14.23
CA VAL A 145 5.95 0.23 14.91
C VAL A 145 6.07 0.94 16.25
N GLY A 146 7.02 0.54 17.10
CA GLY A 146 7.23 1.15 18.42
C GLY A 146 7.64 2.62 18.35
N ALA A 147 8.25 3.05 17.24
CA ALA A 147 8.57 4.44 16.96
C ALA A 147 7.38 5.23 16.36
N GLY A 148 6.21 4.59 16.15
CA GLY A 148 5.04 5.25 15.54
C GLY A 148 5.19 5.53 14.03
N LEU A 149 6.11 4.84 13.35
CA LEU A 149 6.40 5.06 11.93
C LEU A 149 5.54 4.22 10.99
N ILE A 150 4.76 3.29 11.51
CA ILE A 150 3.80 2.47 10.77
C ILE A 150 2.39 2.87 11.17
N ASP A 151 1.55 3.13 10.19
CA ASP A 151 0.16 3.57 10.40
C ASP A 151 -0.83 2.42 10.22
N ILE A 152 -0.57 1.54 9.25
CA ILE A 152 -1.52 0.50 8.83
C ILE A 152 -0.78 -0.84 8.68
N ILE A 153 -1.47 -1.92 9.00
CA ILE A 153 -1.04 -3.28 8.66
C ILE A 153 -2.01 -3.90 7.64
N GLY A 154 -1.47 -4.57 6.64
CA GLY A 154 -2.24 -5.22 5.58
C GLY A 154 -1.77 -6.64 5.33
N THR A 155 -2.55 -7.41 4.57
CA THR A 155 -2.16 -8.78 4.20
C THR A 155 -1.28 -8.81 2.97
N ASP A 156 -1.60 -8.04 1.96
CA ASP A 156 -1.05 -8.19 0.61
C ASP A 156 -1.25 -9.64 0.11
N ALA A 157 -2.47 -10.16 0.32
CA ALA A 157 -2.82 -11.55 0.02
C ALA A 157 -3.05 -11.74 -1.47
N HIS A 158 -2.28 -12.63 -2.10
CA HIS A 158 -2.38 -12.98 -3.51
C HIS A 158 -2.85 -14.41 -3.75
N SER A 159 -2.81 -15.27 -2.73
CA SER A 159 -3.21 -16.67 -2.82
C SER A 159 -3.56 -17.24 -1.45
N PHE A 160 -4.15 -18.44 -1.45
CA PHE A 160 -4.48 -19.17 -0.21
C PHE A 160 -3.26 -19.53 0.66
N ASN A 161 -2.06 -19.50 0.10
CA ASN A 161 -0.83 -19.90 0.79
C ASN A 161 0.10 -18.73 1.12
N HIS A 162 -0.28 -17.51 0.76
CA HIS A 162 0.59 -16.34 0.93
C HIS A 162 -0.16 -15.19 1.61
N ASN A 163 0.35 -14.77 2.77
CA ASN A 163 -0.15 -13.62 3.54
C ASN A 163 -1.66 -13.68 3.83
N THR A 164 -2.16 -14.86 4.19
CA THR A 164 -3.59 -15.05 4.44
C THR A 164 -4.09 -14.27 5.65
N PRO A 165 -5.37 -13.86 5.67
CA PRO A 165 -5.94 -13.08 6.77
C PRO A 165 -5.86 -13.75 8.16
N GLU A 166 -5.74 -15.07 8.24
CA GLU A 166 -5.56 -15.80 9.51
C GLU A 166 -4.30 -15.35 10.27
N LEU A 167 -3.31 -14.79 9.57
CA LEU A 167 -2.09 -14.28 10.20
C LEU A 167 -2.31 -13.00 11.03
N TYR A 168 -3.48 -12.34 10.93
CA TYR A 168 -3.76 -11.12 11.70
C TYR A 168 -3.67 -11.34 13.20
N SER A 169 -4.24 -12.42 13.73
CA SER A 169 -4.22 -12.71 15.16
C SER A 169 -2.79 -12.80 15.71
N ASP A 170 -1.94 -13.58 15.03
CA ASP A 170 -0.53 -13.74 15.41
C ASP A 170 0.25 -12.42 15.32
N ALA A 171 0.00 -11.62 14.27
CA ALA A 171 0.65 -10.35 14.05
C ALA A 171 0.27 -9.32 15.13
N ILE A 172 -1.02 -9.17 15.41
CA ILE A 172 -1.53 -8.26 16.44
C ILE A 172 -1.00 -8.65 17.82
N GLU A 173 -1.03 -9.94 18.17
CA GLU A 173 -0.49 -10.43 19.44
C GLU A 173 1.01 -10.14 19.56
N CYS A 174 1.76 -10.30 18.48
CA CYS A 174 3.19 -10.01 18.45
C CYS A 174 3.47 -8.52 18.68
N ILE A 175 2.74 -7.64 17.98
CA ILE A 175 2.86 -6.19 18.12
C ILE A 175 2.49 -5.77 19.54
N ALA A 176 1.33 -6.16 20.04
CA ALA A 176 0.85 -5.78 21.37
C ALA A 176 1.76 -6.23 22.54
N LYS A 177 2.54 -7.29 22.34
CA LYS A 177 3.50 -7.77 23.35
C LYS A 177 4.85 -7.07 23.30
N LYS A 178 5.18 -6.39 22.21
CA LYS A 178 6.54 -5.89 21.93
C LYS A 178 6.61 -4.38 21.76
N CYS A 179 5.50 -3.73 21.49
CA CYS A 179 5.31 -2.30 21.35
C CYS A 179 4.26 -1.80 22.35
#